data_66a67ed2f1533145f3cd28a7a7fc711e
#
_entry.id   66a67ed2f1533145f3cd28a7a7fc711e
#
_cell.length_a   1.000
_cell.length_b   1.000
_cell.length_c   1.000
_cell.angle_alpha   90.00
_cell.angle_beta   90.00
_cell.angle_gamma   90.00
#
_symmetry.space_group_name_H-M   'P 1'
#
loop_
_entity.id
_entity.type
_entity.pdbx_description
1 polymer ?
#
loop_
_entity_poly.entity_id
_entity_poly.type
_entity_poly.pdbx_seq_one_letter_code
_entity_poly.pdbx_strand_id
1 'polypeptide(L)' 'MKLVVTVVGVDRVGIIAGVSTVLANHGVNIMSINQTILDGVFNMIMMCETKSENIKDLT' A
#
# COMPACT_ATOMS: atom_id res chain seq x y z
N MET A 1 0.89 -6.16 -14.05
CA MET A 1 -0.38 -6.33 -13.32
C MET A 1 -0.61 -5.17 -12.36
N LYS A 2 -1.81 -4.67 -12.33
CA LYS A 2 -2.16 -3.56 -11.45
C LYS A 2 -2.79 -4.07 -10.16
N LEU A 3 -2.40 -3.43 -9.06
CA LEU A 3 -2.92 -3.76 -7.74
C LEU A 3 -3.48 -2.49 -7.10
N VAL A 4 -4.55 -2.67 -6.34
CA VAL A 4 -5.07 -1.60 -5.49
C VAL A 4 -4.85 -2.03 -4.05
N VAL A 5 -4.11 -1.22 -3.31
CA VAL A 5 -3.82 -1.50 -1.90
C VAL A 5 -4.52 -0.45 -1.06
N THR A 6 -5.35 -0.90 -0.14
CA THR A 6 -6.08 -0.02 0.76
C THR A 6 -5.62 -0.26 2.18
N VAL A 7 -5.31 0.82 2.89
CA VAL A 7 -4.84 0.76 4.27
C VAL A 7 -5.67 1.68 5.13
N VAL A 8 -6.10 1.19 6.28
CA VAL A 8 -6.85 1.97 7.27
C VAL A 8 -6.19 1.77 8.62
N GLY A 9 -5.92 2.85 9.33
CA GLY A 9 -5.30 2.75 10.64
C GLY A 9 -5.26 4.07 11.37
N VAL A 10 -4.73 4.06 12.58
CA VAL A 10 -4.63 5.25 13.41
C VAL A 10 -3.22 5.83 13.49
N ASP A 11 -2.21 5.05 13.15
CA ASP A 11 -0.81 5.49 13.16
C ASP A 11 -0.29 5.58 11.73
N ARG A 12 -0.31 6.80 11.21
CA ARG A 12 0.06 7.06 9.83
C ARG A 12 1.52 6.71 9.53
N VAL A 13 2.43 7.08 10.41
CA VAL A 13 3.86 6.95 10.12
C VAL A 13 4.28 5.49 10.06
N GLY A 14 3.90 4.71 11.05
CA GLY A 14 4.25 3.30 11.09
C GLY A 14 3.61 2.51 9.96
N ILE A 15 2.37 2.84 9.62
CA ILE A 15 1.65 2.16 8.57
C ILE A 15 2.31 2.37 7.20
N ILE A 16 2.64 3.61 6.88
CA ILE A 16 3.27 3.91 5.59
C ILE A 16 4.61 3.21 5.47
N ALA A 17 5.43 3.27 6.50
CA ALA A 17 6.75 2.63 6.48
C ALA A 17 6.63 1.12 6.31
N GLY A 18 5.74 0.48 7.05
CA GLY A 18 5.56 -0.96 6.98
C GLY A 18 5.04 -1.42 5.63
N VAL A 19 4.01 -0.77 5.13
CA VAL A 19 3.42 -1.15 3.85
C VAL A 19 4.40 -0.93 2.71
N SER A 20 5.10 0.21 2.70
CA SER A 20 6.06 0.50 1.65
C SER A 20 7.20 -0.53 1.63
N THR A 21 7.67 -0.95 2.80
CA THR A 21 8.72 -1.94 2.89
C THR A 21 8.26 -3.29 2.33
N VAL A 22 7.05 -3.71 2.69
CA VAL A 22 6.52 -4.99 2.19
C VAL A 22 6.36 -4.95 0.67
N LEU A 23 5.81 -3.87 0.14
CA LEU A 23 5.61 -3.75 -1.30
C LEU A 23 6.95 -3.75 -2.05
N ALA A 24 7.94 -3.03 -1.52
CA ALA A 24 9.26 -2.99 -2.14
C ALA A 24 9.90 -4.38 -2.16
N ASN A 25 9.76 -5.13 -1.07
CA ASN A 25 10.33 -6.47 -0.99
C ASN A 25 9.70 -7.46 -1.96
N HIS A 26 8.47 -7.19 -2.39
CA HIS A 26 7.78 -8.04 -3.36
C HIS A 26 7.88 -7.50 -4.79
N GLY A 27 8.70 -6.48 -5.01
CA GLY A 27 8.88 -5.92 -6.34
C GLY A 27 7.68 -5.15 -6.86
N VAL A 28 6.88 -4.62 -5.95
CA VAL A 28 5.69 -3.83 -6.31
C VAL A 28 6.05 -2.37 -6.40
N ASN A 29 5.67 -1.75 -7.49
CA ASN A 29 5.94 -0.34 -7.74
C ASN A 29 4.68 0.49 -7.44
N ILE A 30 4.83 1.50 -6.59
CA ILE A 30 3.71 2.38 -6.24
C ILE A 30 3.60 3.47 -7.30
N MET A 31 2.46 3.51 -7.99
CA MET A 31 2.23 4.46 -9.08
C MET A 31 1.58 5.74 -8.57
N SER A 32 0.66 5.63 -7.65
CA SER A 32 0.02 6.80 -7.06
C SER A 32 -0.50 6.47 -5.67
N ILE A 33 -0.57 7.48 -4.82
CA ILE A 33 -1.08 7.36 -3.46
C ILE A 33 -2.11 8.45 -3.25
N ASN A 34 -3.25 8.07 -2.68
CA ASN A 34 -4.27 8.99 -2.26
C ASN A 34 -4.61 8.72 -0.81
N GLN A 35 -4.48 9.73 0.04
CA GLN A 35 -4.67 9.55 1.47
C GLN A 35 -5.56 10.64 2.04
N THR A 36 -6.37 10.28 3.03
CA THR A 36 -7.22 11.19 3.76
C THR A 36 -7.23 10.82 5.23
N ILE A 37 -7.51 11.81 6.06
CA ILE A 37 -7.68 11.59 7.49
C ILE A 37 -9.08 12.04 7.85
N LEU A 38 -9.85 11.12 8.43
CA LEU A 38 -11.23 11.37 8.81
C LEU A 38 -11.42 10.93 10.26
N ASP A 39 -11.78 11.86 11.13
CA ASP A 39 -11.98 11.61 12.56
C ASP A 39 -10.77 10.90 13.21
N GLY A 40 -9.56 11.31 12.84
CA GLY A 40 -8.35 10.70 13.36
C GLY A 40 -8.02 9.35 12.78
N VAL A 41 -8.82 8.85 11.85
CA VAL A 41 -8.54 7.59 11.16
C VAL A 41 -7.88 7.88 9.83
N PHE A 42 -6.73 7.25 9.61
CA PHE A 42 -5.97 7.39 8.39
C PHE A 42 -6.46 6.38 7.35
N ASN A 43 -6.79 6.86 6.17
CA ASN A 43 -7.20 6.05 5.03
C ASN A 43 -6.24 6.31 3.88
N MET A 44 -5.74 5.24 3.27
CA MET A 44 -4.81 5.36 2.16
C MET A 44 -5.17 4.36 1.08
N ILE A 45 -5.21 4.83 -0.15
CA ILE A 45 -5.41 3.98 -1.32
C ILE A 45 -4.21 4.16 -2.23
N MET A 46 -3.55 3.06 -2.57
CA MET A 46 -2.40 3.08 -3.46
C MET A 46 -2.72 2.31 -4.73
N MET A 47 -2.38 2.91 -5.86
CA MET A 47 -2.38 2.20 -7.15
C MET A 47 -0.97 1.72 -7.39
N CYS A 48 -0.82 0.42 -7.53
CA CYS A 48 0.48 -0.21 -7.66
C CYS A 48 0.55 -1.04 -8.94
N GLU A 49 1.77 -1.31 -9.36
CA GLU A 49 2.00 -2.16 -10.52
C GLU A 49 3.16 -3.10 -10.20
N THR A 50 3.01 -4.34 -10.60
CA THR A 50 4.04 -5.34 -10.42
C THR A 50 4.22 -6.13 -11.70
N LYS A 51 5.46 -6.53 -11.96
CA LYS A 51 5.77 -7.43 -13.07
C LYS A 51 5.61 -8.89 -12.67
N SER A 52 5.49 -9.15 -11.39
CA SER A 52 5.32 -10.50 -10.89
C SER A 52 3.87 -10.95 -11.08
N GLU A 53 3.70 -12.18 -11.53
CA GLU A 53 2.37 -12.78 -11.61
C GLU A 53 2.01 -13.53 -10.33
N ASN A 54 2.93 -13.61 -9.39
CA ASN A 54 2.72 -14.34 -8.15
C ASN A 54 2.14 -13.43 -7.08
N ILE A 55 0.88 -13.08 -7.24
CA ILE A 55 0.17 -12.29 -6.23
C ILE A 55 0.08 -13.04 -4.91
N LYS A 56 0.17 -14.36 -4.94
CA LYS A 56 0.11 -15.18 -3.75
C LYS A 56 1.13 -14.76 -2.69
N ASP A 57 2.26 -14.23 -3.13
CA ASP A 57 3.31 -13.81 -2.20
C ASP A 57 2.93 -12.56 -1.42
N LEU A 58 1.88 -11.86 -1.85
CA LEU A 58 1.41 -10.65 -1.17
C LEU A 58 0.31 -10.94 -0.15
N THR A 59 -0.20 -12.13 -0.14
CA THR A 59 -1.20 -12.56 0.83
C THR A 59 -0.58 -13.48 1.87
#